data_dfdbd9b0cf27a641a264a31d2516aaad
#
_entry.id   dfdbd9b0cf27a641a264a31d2516aaad
#
_cell.length_a   1.000
_cell.length_b   1.000
_cell.length_c   1.000
_cell.angle_alpha   90.00
_cell.angle_beta   90.00
_cell.angle_gamma   90.00
#
_symmetry.space_group_name_H-M   'P 1'
#
loop_
_entity.id
_entity.type
_entity.pdbx_description
1 polymer ?
#
loop_
_entity_poly.entity_id
_entity_poly.type
_entity_poly.pdbx_seq_one_letter_code
_entity_poly.pdbx_strand_id
1 'polypeptide(L)'
;MRYTRIILILLIPISLFSGQLGKGDIETIIGKTQKQFEKASDYQVTMKIELKVPGFRMPKKKYKVYFKQPNKLKIKSRGFGMLPKTGIFTSPIDNFDNLKNMRIVHSISNDNKVYIKGDVIVDSLKLKMPNEYAKLGFKPSVTVVIDTVDWVINNVVTELDTLKLVEITNEYQIVDDDFIMPSSSTVQYFIKDAKLSGWLKKDITSIVGQNPLEKNSDMVEGKISIIYEDYIINRGIKDKIFD
;
A
#
# COMPACT_ATOMS: atom_id res chain seq x y z
N MET A 1 -73.32 -19.22 14.04
CA MET A 1 -72.57 -17.99 13.74
C MET A 1 -71.08 -18.35 13.65
N ARG A 2 -70.48 -18.39 12.45
CA ARG A 2 -69.09 -18.67 12.20
C ARG A 2 -68.37 -17.33 12.03
N TYR A 3 -67.45 -17.00 12.93
CA TYR A 3 -66.58 -15.81 12.79
C TYR A 3 -65.36 -16.14 11.94
N THR A 4 -65.34 -15.61 10.71
CA THR A 4 -64.16 -15.67 9.82
C THR A 4 -63.18 -14.62 10.29
N ARG A 5 -62.04 -15.06 10.83
CA ARG A 5 -60.93 -14.16 11.19
C ARG A 5 -60.15 -13.83 9.90
N ILE A 6 -60.24 -12.59 9.46
CA ILE A 6 -59.40 -12.03 8.39
C ILE A 6 -58.05 -11.69 8.99
N ILE A 7 -57.00 -12.45 8.59
CA ILE A 7 -55.59 -12.13 8.92
C ILE A 7 -55.10 -11.12 7.87
N LEU A 8 -54.97 -9.87 8.29
CA LEU A 8 -54.34 -8.80 7.50
C LEU A 8 -52.81 -8.98 7.54
N ILE A 9 -52.23 -9.53 6.48
CA ILE A 9 -50.77 -9.62 6.32
C ILE A 9 -50.28 -8.25 5.87
N LEU A 10 -49.68 -7.51 6.77
CA LEU A 10 -48.98 -6.25 6.51
C LEU A 10 -47.65 -6.57 5.79
N LEU A 11 -47.65 -6.45 4.47
CA LEU A 11 -46.44 -6.46 3.65
C LEU A 11 -45.67 -5.17 3.92
N ILE A 12 -44.69 -5.24 4.80
CA ILE A 12 -43.71 -4.17 4.98
C ILE A 12 -42.75 -4.27 3.79
N PRO A 13 -42.62 -3.23 2.93
CA PRO A 13 -41.62 -3.22 1.89
C PRO A 13 -40.26 -3.13 2.55
N ILE A 14 -39.49 -4.21 2.47
CA ILE A 14 -38.03 -4.17 2.77
C ILE A 14 -37.42 -3.34 1.64
N SER A 15 -37.30 -2.04 1.85
CA SER A 15 -36.47 -1.18 1.01
C SER A 15 -35.01 -1.63 1.25
N LEU A 16 -34.48 -2.37 0.28
CA LEU A 16 -33.06 -2.60 0.16
C LEU A 16 -32.40 -1.24 -0.05
N PHE A 17 -31.96 -0.66 1.06
CA PHE A 17 -31.05 0.48 1.04
C PHE A 17 -29.69 -0.02 0.51
N SER A 18 -29.55 -0.09 -0.81
CA SER A 18 -28.23 -0.10 -1.45
C SER A 18 -27.68 1.34 -1.37
N GLY A 19 -27.27 1.74 -0.18
CA GLY A 19 -26.58 3.01 0.00
C GLY A 19 -25.29 2.95 -0.79
N GLN A 20 -25.20 3.74 -1.88
CA GLN A 20 -23.90 4.05 -2.48
C GLN A 20 -23.04 4.67 -1.38
N LEU A 21 -21.96 3.98 -0.98
CA LEU A 21 -21.00 4.50 -0.03
C LEU A 21 -20.42 5.82 -0.57
N GLY A 22 -20.66 6.92 0.11
CA GLY A 22 -20.30 8.26 -0.29
C GLY A 22 -18.87 8.65 0.13
N LYS A 23 -18.48 9.89 -0.15
CA LYS A 23 -17.16 10.43 0.21
C LYS A 23 -16.89 10.37 1.73
N GLY A 24 -17.89 10.59 2.58
CA GLY A 24 -17.78 10.51 4.04
C GLY A 24 -17.43 9.10 4.53
N ASP A 25 -17.84 8.06 3.79
CA ASP A 25 -17.51 6.68 4.11
C ASP A 25 -16.03 6.39 3.86
N ILE A 26 -15.45 6.94 2.79
CA ILE A 26 -14.02 6.82 2.47
C ILE A 26 -13.16 7.44 3.56
N GLU A 27 -13.48 8.65 4.00
CA GLU A 27 -12.77 9.34 5.08
C GLU A 27 -12.85 8.54 6.39
N THR A 28 -14.00 7.96 6.69
CA THR A 28 -14.19 7.10 7.85
C THR A 28 -13.33 5.83 7.78
N ILE A 29 -13.27 5.18 6.61
CA ILE A 29 -12.46 3.97 6.38
C ILE A 29 -10.98 4.28 6.54
N ILE A 30 -10.49 5.36 5.91
CA ILE A 30 -9.11 5.83 6.04
C ILE A 30 -8.79 6.14 7.50
N GLY A 31 -9.68 6.84 8.19
CA GLY A 31 -9.51 7.19 9.60
C GLY A 31 -9.42 5.99 10.54
N LYS A 32 -10.18 4.91 10.28
CA LYS A 32 -10.08 3.66 11.04
C LYS A 32 -8.75 2.95 10.79
N THR A 33 -8.29 2.92 9.54
CA THR A 33 -7.01 2.34 9.16
C THR A 33 -5.85 3.11 9.81
N GLN A 34 -5.94 4.44 9.83
CA GLN A 34 -4.95 5.29 10.49
C GLN A 34 -4.93 5.06 12.02
N LYS A 35 -6.08 4.97 12.66
CA LYS A 35 -6.17 4.68 14.10
C LYS A 35 -5.59 3.32 14.46
N GLN A 36 -5.76 2.31 13.60
CA GLN A 36 -5.16 0.99 13.82
C GLN A 36 -3.63 1.07 13.77
N PHE A 37 -3.07 1.81 12.80
CA PHE A 37 -1.64 2.05 12.70
C PHE A 37 -1.08 2.82 13.91
N GLU A 38 -1.82 3.79 14.43
CA GLU A 38 -1.42 4.65 15.55
C GLU A 38 -1.40 3.93 16.90
N LYS A 39 -1.97 2.73 17.04
CA LYS A 39 -1.84 1.92 18.26
C LYS A 39 -0.38 1.64 18.61
N ALA A 40 0.47 1.45 17.61
CA ALA A 40 1.90 1.35 17.78
C ALA A 40 2.53 2.76 17.80
N SER A 41 2.73 3.34 18.98
CA SER A 41 3.35 4.66 19.15
C SER A 41 4.82 4.67 18.77
N ASP A 42 5.53 3.59 19.04
CA ASP A 42 6.88 3.31 18.58
C ASP A 42 7.12 1.81 18.40
N TYR A 43 8.01 1.44 17.51
CA TYR A 43 8.45 0.05 17.39
C TYR A 43 9.87 -0.07 16.83
N GLN A 44 10.51 -1.17 17.20
CA GLN A 44 11.72 -1.67 16.58
C GLN A 44 11.40 -2.98 15.88
N VAL A 45 11.96 -3.21 14.70
CA VAL A 45 11.77 -4.45 13.94
C VAL A 45 13.03 -4.83 13.18
N THR A 46 13.27 -6.11 13.00
CA THR A 46 14.29 -6.65 12.09
C THR A 46 13.63 -6.89 10.74
N MET A 47 14.16 -6.26 9.69
CA MET A 47 13.66 -6.37 8.33
C MET A 47 14.64 -7.12 7.46
N LYS A 48 14.19 -8.19 6.79
CA LYS A 48 14.97 -8.92 5.78
C LYS A 48 14.46 -8.57 4.39
N ILE A 49 15.35 -8.06 3.54
CA ILE A 49 15.01 -7.69 2.16
C ILE A 49 15.69 -8.64 1.19
N GLU A 50 14.91 -9.15 0.24
CA GLU A 50 15.35 -9.88 -0.93
C GLU A 50 14.89 -9.14 -2.20
N LEU A 51 15.84 -8.80 -3.06
CA LEU A 51 15.58 -8.17 -4.36
C LEU A 51 15.79 -9.21 -5.46
N LYS A 52 14.75 -9.45 -6.26
CA LYS A 52 14.78 -10.30 -7.45
C LYS A 52 14.48 -9.44 -8.66
N VAL A 53 15.53 -9.05 -9.38
CA VAL A 53 15.43 -8.33 -10.65
C VAL A 53 16.24 -9.10 -11.67
N PRO A 54 15.74 -9.33 -12.91
CA PRO A 54 16.49 -9.98 -13.97
C PRO A 54 17.87 -9.33 -14.18
N GLY A 55 18.91 -10.14 -14.25
CA GLY A 55 20.28 -9.66 -14.43
C GLY A 55 20.94 -9.08 -13.16
N PHE A 56 20.23 -8.99 -12.04
CA PHE A 56 20.80 -8.46 -10.80
C PHE A 56 20.60 -9.43 -9.63
N ARG A 57 21.71 -9.83 -8.99
CA ARG A 57 21.69 -10.67 -7.79
C ARG A 57 22.19 -9.86 -6.59
N MET A 58 21.27 -9.51 -5.70
CA MET A 58 21.60 -8.92 -4.42
C MET A 58 21.44 -9.98 -3.31
N PRO A 59 22.43 -10.18 -2.43
CA PRO A 59 22.26 -11.06 -1.28
C PRO A 59 21.16 -10.51 -0.36
N LYS A 60 20.44 -11.41 0.30
CA LYS A 60 19.46 -11.03 1.33
C LYS A 60 20.14 -10.18 2.40
N LYS A 61 19.55 -9.04 2.73
CA LYS A 61 20.09 -8.11 3.72
C LYS A 61 19.16 -7.93 4.90
N LYS A 62 19.77 -7.81 6.07
CA LYS A 62 19.05 -7.51 7.31
C LYS A 62 19.24 -6.04 7.70
N TYR A 63 18.16 -5.42 8.10
CA TYR A 63 18.11 -4.04 8.59
C TYR A 63 17.43 -4.02 9.94
N LYS A 64 17.90 -3.17 10.83
CA LYS A 64 17.20 -2.84 12.07
C LYS A 64 16.50 -1.53 11.89
N VAL A 65 15.18 -1.53 12.06
CA VAL A 65 14.33 -0.39 11.84
C VAL A 65 13.79 0.09 13.16
N TYR A 66 13.79 1.39 13.35
CA TYR A 66 13.19 2.09 14.47
C TYR A 66 12.18 3.08 13.92
N PHE A 67 10.98 3.00 14.40
CA PHE A 67 9.89 3.91 14.05
C PHE A 67 9.31 4.53 15.31
N LYS A 68 8.90 5.79 15.24
CA LYS A 68 8.16 6.49 16.29
C LYS A 68 7.20 7.48 15.66
N GLN A 69 5.95 7.43 16.10
CA GLN A 69 4.92 8.36 15.67
C GLN A 69 5.37 9.81 15.82
N PRO A 70 4.93 10.74 14.93
CA PRO A 70 4.09 10.45 13.77
C PRO A 70 4.88 9.92 12.55
N ASN A 71 6.19 10.22 12.41
CA ASN A 71 6.95 9.97 11.18
C ASN A 71 8.46 9.83 11.38
N LYS A 72 8.93 9.60 12.62
CA LYS A 72 10.37 9.41 12.87
C LYS A 72 10.78 8.01 12.46
N LEU A 73 11.75 7.93 11.55
CA LEU A 73 12.27 6.66 11.03
C LEU A 73 13.79 6.66 11.02
N LYS A 74 14.39 5.63 11.61
CA LYS A 74 15.83 5.35 11.51
C LYS A 74 16.06 3.91 11.10
N ILE A 75 16.89 3.72 10.10
CA ILE A 75 17.22 2.40 9.59
C ILE A 75 18.71 2.19 9.74
N LYS A 76 19.11 1.09 10.39
CA LYS A 76 20.49 0.69 10.59
C LYS A 76 20.78 -0.62 9.87
N SER A 77 21.88 -0.68 9.13
CA SER A 77 22.37 -1.90 8.48
C SER A 77 23.85 -2.08 8.78
N ARG A 78 24.33 -3.33 8.75
CA ARG A 78 25.75 -3.62 8.72
C ARG A 78 26.21 -3.61 7.27
N GLY A 79 27.20 -2.75 6.95
CA GLY A 79 27.75 -2.60 5.61
C GLY A 79 26.90 -1.75 4.67
N PHE A 80 27.32 -1.67 3.40
CA PHE A 80 26.61 -0.95 2.35
C PHE A 80 25.27 -1.63 2.07
N GLY A 81 24.17 -0.90 2.24
CA GLY A 81 22.83 -1.41 2.03
C GLY A 81 21.97 -0.40 1.32
N MET A 82 21.13 -0.88 0.42
CA MET A 82 20.14 -0.11 -0.31
C MET A 82 18.76 -0.42 0.20
N LEU A 83 17.98 0.62 0.41
CA LEU A 83 16.59 0.54 0.87
C LEU A 83 15.69 1.06 -0.23
N PRO A 84 14.64 0.32 -0.58
CA PRO A 84 13.58 0.87 -1.39
C PRO A 84 12.99 2.10 -0.69
N LYS A 85 12.87 3.23 -1.40
CA LYS A 85 12.26 4.45 -0.86
C LYS A 85 10.73 4.38 -0.85
N THR A 86 10.15 3.46 -1.59
CA THR A 86 8.72 3.34 -1.79
C THR A 86 8.15 2.10 -1.07
N GLY A 87 6.99 2.25 -0.46
CA GLY A 87 6.19 1.14 0.07
C GLY A 87 6.64 0.55 1.40
N ILE A 88 7.66 1.14 2.06
CA ILE A 88 8.16 0.65 3.34
C ILE A 88 7.94 1.73 4.39
N PHE A 89 7.24 1.39 5.48
CA PHE A 89 6.99 2.29 6.63
C PHE A 89 6.23 3.58 6.31
N THR A 90 5.31 3.55 5.35
CA THR A 90 4.41 4.66 5.13
C THR A 90 3.21 4.57 6.07
N SER A 91 2.77 5.71 6.57
CA SER A 91 1.47 5.81 7.22
C SER A 91 0.38 5.36 6.24
N PRO A 92 -0.70 4.69 6.69
CA PRO A 92 -1.82 4.36 5.82
C PRO A 92 -2.34 5.55 5.02
N ILE A 93 -2.39 6.73 5.62
CA ILE A 93 -2.88 7.96 4.97
C ILE A 93 -2.01 8.39 3.78
N ASP A 94 -0.70 8.13 3.81
CA ASP A 94 0.24 8.48 2.72
C ASP A 94 -0.14 7.81 1.38
N ASN A 95 -0.87 6.69 1.43
CA ASN A 95 -1.36 6.02 0.22
C ASN A 95 -2.48 6.81 -0.48
N PHE A 96 -3.07 7.78 0.18
CA PHE A 96 -4.20 8.58 -0.31
C PHE A 96 -3.85 10.04 -0.58
N ASP A 97 -2.75 10.56 -0.02
CA ASP A 97 -2.37 11.99 -0.09
C ASP A 97 -2.25 12.55 -1.51
N ASN A 98 -1.86 11.71 -2.46
CA ASN A 98 -1.68 12.10 -3.84
C ASN A 98 -2.81 11.62 -4.77
N LEU A 99 -3.99 11.31 -4.20
CA LEU A 99 -5.14 10.84 -4.94
C LEU A 99 -6.26 11.89 -4.96
N LYS A 100 -6.92 11.99 -6.10
CA LYS A 100 -8.17 12.75 -6.28
C LYS A 100 -9.26 11.84 -6.85
N ASN A 101 -10.50 12.30 -6.83
CA ASN A 101 -11.66 11.56 -7.37
C ASN A 101 -11.78 10.15 -6.77
N MET A 102 -11.46 10.00 -5.47
CA MET A 102 -11.54 8.73 -4.79
C MET A 102 -12.98 8.19 -4.78
N ARG A 103 -13.11 6.89 -5.05
CA ARG A 103 -14.39 6.18 -5.06
C ARG A 103 -14.21 4.74 -4.60
N ILE A 104 -15.23 4.18 -3.99
CA ILE A 104 -15.28 2.76 -3.68
C ILE A 104 -15.71 2.03 -4.96
N VAL A 105 -14.88 1.11 -5.46
CA VAL A 105 -15.11 0.38 -6.71
C VAL A 105 -15.59 -1.05 -6.49
N HIS A 106 -15.21 -1.66 -5.36
CA HIS A 106 -15.70 -2.94 -4.89
C HIS A 106 -15.92 -2.87 -3.40
N SER A 107 -17.14 -3.17 -2.97
CA SER A 107 -17.49 -3.53 -1.60
C SER A 107 -18.17 -4.87 -1.70
N ILE A 108 -17.40 -5.96 -1.63
CA ILE A 108 -17.97 -7.30 -1.63
C ILE A 108 -18.23 -7.62 -0.16
N SER A 109 -19.51 -7.65 0.19
CA SER A 109 -19.96 -7.88 1.56
C SER A 109 -19.51 -9.22 2.17
N ASN A 110 -18.90 -10.10 1.38
CA ASN A 110 -18.51 -11.44 1.81
C ASN A 110 -17.02 -11.64 2.07
N ASP A 111 -16.12 -10.70 1.69
CA ASP A 111 -14.67 -10.87 1.86
C ASP A 111 -14.05 -9.88 2.86
N ASN A 112 -14.88 -9.08 3.54
CA ASN A 112 -14.45 -8.07 4.51
C ASN A 112 -13.42 -7.08 3.94
N LYS A 113 -13.45 -6.80 2.64
CA LYS A 113 -12.53 -5.88 1.98
C LYS A 113 -13.24 -4.73 1.31
N VAL A 114 -12.61 -3.56 1.37
CA VAL A 114 -13.03 -2.37 0.64
C VAL A 114 -11.94 -1.96 -0.34
N TYR A 115 -12.35 -1.66 -1.56
CA TYR A 115 -11.49 -1.24 -2.65
C TYR A 115 -11.72 0.24 -2.93
N ILE A 116 -10.74 1.07 -2.62
CA ILE A 116 -10.77 2.51 -2.88
C ILE A 116 -9.87 2.81 -4.07
N LYS A 117 -10.43 3.31 -5.16
CA LYS A 117 -9.70 3.73 -6.37
C LYS A 117 -9.70 5.25 -6.46
N GLY A 118 -8.51 5.82 -6.72
CA GLY A 118 -8.34 7.25 -6.95
C GLY A 118 -7.42 7.52 -8.14
N ASP A 119 -7.58 8.70 -8.74
CA ASP A 119 -6.72 9.18 -9.81
C ASP A 119 -5.49 9.87 -9.19
N VAL A 120 -4.29 9.57 -9.67
CA VAL A 120 -3.06 10.16 -9.16
C VAL A 120 -2.96 11.63 -9.58
N ILE A 121 -2.60 12.50 -8.63
CA ILE A 121 -2.29 13.91 -8.88
C ILE A 121 -0.86 13.97 -9.43
N VAL A 122 -0.72 14.00 -10.76
CA VAL A 122 0.58 13.87 -11.44
C VAL A 122 1.56 14.98 -11.04
N ASP A 123 1.08 16.20 -10.82
CA ASP A 123 1.90 17.34 -10.43
C ASP A 123 2.55 17.18 -9.05
N SER A 124 1.92 16.40 -8.17
CA SER A 124 2.44 16.13 -6.81
C SER A 124 3.58 15.13 -6.79
N LEU A 125 3.70 14.28 -7.80
CA LEU A 125 4.66 13.18 -7.83
C LEU A 125 6.11 13.66 -7.98
N LYS A 126 6.39 14.95 -8.24
CA LYS A 126 7.73 15.48 -8.57
C LYS A 126 8.47 14.68 -9.67
N LEU A 127 7.76 13.80 -10.32
CA LEU A 127 8.24 12.90 -11.34
C LEU A 127 8.01 13.61 -12.68
N LYS A 128 9.06 14.06 -13.31
CA LYS A 128 9.00 14.57 -14.68
C LYS A 128 8.64 13.40 -15.58
N MET A 129 7.35 13.15 -15.77
CA MET A 129 6.91 12.22 -16.82
C MET A 129 7.49 12.70 -18.17
N PRO A 130 7.98 11.79 -19.01
CA PRO A 130 8.36 12.16 -20.35
C PRO A 130 7.22 12.92 -21.02
N ASN A 131 7.50 14.05 -21.66
CA ASN A 131 6.51 14.95 -22.26
C ASN A 131 5.51 14.25 -23.20
N GLU A 132 5.88 13.12 -23.77
CA GLU A 132 5.05 12.30 -24.63
C GLU A 132 3.87 11.66 -23.88
N TYR A 133 4.07 11.21 -22.64
CA TYR A 133 2.99 10.64 -21.80
C TYR A 133 2.08 11.71 -21.22
N ALA A 134 2.63 12.87 -20.88
CA ALA A 134 1.82 14.02 -20.46
C ALA A 134 0.88 14.50 -21.58
N LYS A 135 1.29 14.38 -22.85
CA LYS A 135 0.48 14.73 -24.03
C LYS A 135 -0.59 13.70 -24.37
N LEU A 136 -0.39 12.43 -24.03
CA LEU A 136 -1.32 11.33 -24.35
C LEU A 136 -2.51 11.22 -23.40
N GLY A 137 -2.59 12.10 -22.38
CA GLY A 137 -3.72 12.11 -21.45
C GLY A 137 -3.80 10.88 -20.54
N PHE A 138 -2.70 10.15 -20.36
CA PHE A 138 -2.63 9.01 -19.45
C PHE A 138 -2.96 9.44 -18.02
N LYS A 139 -3.89 8.74 -17.44
CA LYS A 139 -4.34 8.97 -16.05
C LYS A 139 -3.93 7.80 -15.20
N PRO A 140 -2.79 7.87 -14.50
CA PRO A 140 -2.44 6.84 -13.55
C PRO A 140 -3.47 6.81 -12.43
N SER A 141 -3.84 5.61 -12.01
CA SER A 141 -4.75 5.39 -10.90
C SER A 141 -4.14 4.45 -9.87
N VAL A 142 -4.57 4.58 -8.63
CA VAL A 142 -4.21 3.68 -7.54
C VAL A 142 -5.47 3.08 -6.96
N THR A 143 -5.44 1.78 -6.76
CA THR A 143 -6.45 1.04 -6.01
C THR A 143 -5.84 0.57 -4.70
N VAL A 144 -6.42 0.97 -3.58
CA VAL A 144 -6.03 0.55 -2.23
C VAL A 144 -7.07 -0.42 -1.71
N VAL A 145 -6.63 -1.60 -1.27
CA VAL A 145 -7.49 -2.64 -0.69
C VAL A 145 -7.28 -2.69 0.81
N ILE A 146 -8.34 -2.46 1.55
CA ILE A 146 -8.36 -2.42 3.00
C ILE A 146 -9.17 -3.60 3.54
N ASP A 147 -8.57 -4.35 4.45
CA ASP A 147 -9.28 -5.31 5.29
C ASP A 147 -10.07 -4.55 6.36
N THR A 148 -11.38 -4.80 6.45
CA THR A 148 -12.26 -4.08 7.38
C THR A 148 -12.46 -4.79 8.72
N VAL A 149 -11.87 -5.97 8.90
CA VAL A 149 -11.79 -6.64 10.19
C VAL A 149 -10.64 -6.03 10.99
N ASP A 150 -9.47 -6.04 10.38
CA ASP A 150 -8.22 -5.63 11.02
C ASP A 150 -7.85 -4.16 10.76
N TRP A 151 -8.57 -3.50 9.85
CA TRP A 151 -8.32 -2.11 9.41
C TRP A 151 -6.89 -1.89 8.93
N VAL A 152 -6.42 -2.77 8.05
CA VAL A 152 -5.08 -2.73 7.47
C VAL A 152 -5.12 -2.73 5.94
N ILE A 153 -4.07 -2.22 5.30
CA ILE A 153 -3.94 -2.18 3.84
C ILE A 153 -3.28 -3.47 3.36
N ASN A 154 -4.07 -4.38 2.77
CA ASN A 154 -3.54 -5.63 2.24
C ASN A 154 -2.87 -5.47 0.87
N ASN A 155 -3.38 -4.57 0.04
CA ASN A 155 -2.88 -4.46 -1.32
C ASN A 155 -2.98 -3.01 -1.83
N VAL A 156 -1.99 -2.60 -2.62
CA VAL A 156 -1.98 -1.32 -3.34
C VAL A 156 -1.56 -1.58 -4.78
N VAL A 157 -2.41 -1.25 -5.74
CA VAL A 157 -2.15 -1.46 -7.16
C VAL A 157 -2.11 -0.11 -7.87
N THR A 158 -0.99 0.16 -8.53
CA THR A 158 -0.85 1.32 -9.43
C THR A 158 -1.03 0.87 -10.87
N GLU A 159 -1.93 1.52 -11.58
CA GLU A 159 -2.26 1.23 -12.97
C GLU A 159 -2.12 2.47 -13.84
N LEU A 160 -1.78 2.26 -15.11
CA LEU A 160 -1.88 3.24 -16.17
C LEU A 160 -2.90 2.72 -17.19
N ASP A 161 -4.08 3.34 -17.22
CA ASP A 161 -5.28 2.80 -17.87
C ASP A 161 -5.61 1.38 -17.36
N THR A 162 -5.34 0.35 -18.14
CA THR A 162 -5.53 -1.07 -17.79
C THR A 162 -4.21 -1.80 -17.51
N LEU A 163 -3.08 -1.12 -17.69
CA LEU A 163 -1.77 -1.71 -17.48
C LEU A 163 -1.35 -1.59 -16.03
N LYS A 164 -1.24 -2.72 -15.34
CA LYS A 164 -0.66 -2.76 -13.99
C LYS A 164 0.83 -2.40 -14.06
N LEU A 165 1.25 -1.43 -13.27
CA LEU A 165 2.64 -0.98 -13.17
C LEU A 165 3.35 -1.50 -11.92
N VAL A 166 2.69 -1.37 -10.78
CA VAL A 166 3.23 -1.76 -9.49
C VAL A 166 2.13 -2.39 -8.66
N GLU A 167 2.46 -3.44 -7.95
CA GLU A 167 1.58 -4.03 -6.94
C GLU A 167 2.36 -4.22 -5.64
N ILE A 168 1.78 -3.74 -4.55
CA ILE A 168 2.27 -3.94 -3.19
C ILE A 168 1.28 -4.85 -2.49
N THR A 169 1.75 -5.96 -1.94
CA THR A 169 0.94 -6.88 -1.13
C THR A 169 1.52 -6.97 0.25
N ASN A 170 0.70 -6.77 1.27
CA ASN A 170 1.08 -6.86 2.67
C ASN A 170 0.36 -8.00 3.35
N GLU A 171 1.08 -8.75 4.16
CA GLU A 171 0.55 -9.73 5.10
C GLU A 171 0.82 -9.24 6.52
N TYR A 172 -0.04 -9.61 7.45
CA TYR A 172 0.00 -9.12 8.82
C TYR A 172 0.07 -10.27 9.82
N GLN A 173 0.52 -9.95 11.02
CA GLN A 173 0.57 -10.84 12.18
C GLN A 173 0.17 -10.06 13.44
N ILE A 174 -0.35 -10.77 14.41
CA ILE A 174 -0.60 -10.21 15.74
C ILE A 174 0.70 -10.31 16.55
N VAL A 175 1.10 -9.21 17.16
CA VAL A 175 2.28 -9.10 18.03
C VAL A 175 1.82 -8.65 19.41
N ASP A 176 2.35 -9.25 20.46
CA ASP A 176 2.01 -8.98 21.87
C ASP A 176 0.48 -9.00 22.11
N ASP A 177 -0.24 -9.92 21.43
CA ASP A 177 -1.68 -10.18 21.49
C ASP A 177 -2.61 -9.01 21.13
N ASP A 178 -2.07 -7.84 20.73
CA ASP A 178 -2.86 -6.60 20.55
C ASP A 178 -2.50 -5.80 19.28
N PHE A 179 -1.28 -5.92 18.78
CA PHE A 179 -0.81 -5.11 17.66
C PHE A 179 -0.82 -5.89 16.35
N ILE A 180 -1.57 -5.39 15.36
CA ILE A 180 -1.57 -5.94 14.01
C ILE A 180 -0.44 -5.28 13.23
N MET A 181 0.65 -6.02 13.00
CA MET A 181 1.87 -5.54 12.40
C MET A 181 2.19 -6.30 11.11
N PRO A 182 2.83 -5.67 10.11
CA PRO A 182 3.26 -6.40 8.92
C PRO A 182 4.15 -7.60 9.25
N SER A 183 3.86 -8.76 8.66
CA SER A 183 4.72 -9.94 8.69
C SER A 183 5.56 -10.03 7.42
N SER A 184 4.95 -9.67 6.29
CA SER A 184 5.64 -9.58 5.01
C SER A 184 5.08 -8.47 4.13
N SER A 185 5.93 -7.96 3.23
CA SER A 185 5.51 -7.09 2.14
C SER A 185 6.20 -7.53 0.85
N THR A 186 5.45 -7.54 -0.24
CA THR A 186 5.97 -7.81 -1.58
C THR A 186 5.66 -6.61 -2.47
N VAL A 187 6.68 -6.06 -3.12
CA VAL A 187 6.52 -5.06 -4.18
C VAL A 187 6.88 -5.71 -5.51
N GLN A 188 5.94 -5.71 -6.43
CA GLN A 188 6.11 -6.31 -7.75
C GLN A 188 5.93 -5.25 -8.83
N TYR A 189 6.87 -5.19 -9.77
CA TYR A 189 6.88 -4.28 -10.92
C TYR A 189 6.53 -5.04 -12.19
N PHE A 190 5.68 -4.46 -13.08
CA PHE A 190 5.14 -5.09 -14.28
C PHE A 190 5.35 -4.26 -15.55
N ILE A 191 6.47 -3.61 -15.70
CA ILE A 191 6.64 -2.62 -16.75
C ILE A 191 7.22 -3.25 -18.00
N LYS A 192 6.40 -3.28 -19.07
CA LYS A 192 6.72 -3.88 -20.36
C LYS A 192 7.03 -2.84 -21.45
N ASP A 193 6.97 -1.55 -21.13
CA ASP A 193 7.20 -0.48 -22.10
C ASP A 193 8.61 0.09 -21.97
N ALA A 194 9.36 0.16 -23.07
CA ALA A 194 10.75 0.62 -23.09
C ALA A 194 10.93 2.05 -22.56
N LYS A 195 9.97 2.95 -22.82
CA LYS A 195 10.03 4.35 -22.40
C LYS A 195 9.68 4.48 -20.91
N LEU A 196 8.62 3.81 -20.46
CA LEU A 196 8.24 3.71 -19.05
C LEU A 196 9.32 2.98 -18.24
N SER A 197 9.91 1.93 -18.81
CA SER A 197 11.01 1.23 -18.13
C SER A 197 12.25 2.10 -18.01
N GLY A 198 12.56 2.94 -19.00
CA GLY A 198 13.63 3.93 -18.95
C GLY A 198 13.43 4.97 -17.83
N TRP A 199 12.20 5.37 -17.61
CA TRP A 199 11.82 6.29 -16.53
C TRP A 199 11.93 5.62 -15.14
N LEU A 200 11.36 4.43 -14.98
CA LEU A 200 11.47 3.65 -13.75
C LEU A 200 12.90 3.14 -13.46
N LYS A 201 13.70 2.88 -14.50
CA LYS A 201 15.13 2.60 -14.35
C LYS A 201 15.85 3.72 -13.61
N LYS A 202 15.50 4.98 -13.86
CA LYS A 202 16.03 6.11 -13.08
C LYS A 202 15.60 6.06 -11.62
N ASP A 203 14.37 5.67 -11.34
CA ASP A 203 13.85 5.56 -9.99
C ASP A 203 14.46 4.34 -9.28
N ILE A 204 14.51 3.17 -9.92
CA ILE A 204 15.19 1.98 -9.43
C ILE A 204 16.69 2.25 -9.26
N THR A 205 17.35 2.96 -10.19
CA THR A 205 18.77 3.35 -10.06
C THR A 205 18.97 4.27 -8.87
N SER A 206 18.04 5.19 -8.60
CA SER A 206 18.11 6.04 -7.40
C SER A 206 17.94 5.23 -6.10
N ILE A 207 17.23 4.11 -6.19
CA ILE A 207 17.00 3.17 -5.08
C ILE A 207 18.20 2.24 -4.90
N VAL A 208 18.76 1.74 -6.01
CA VAL A 208 19.77 0.65 -6.04
C VAL A 208 21.19 1.17 -6.21
N GLY A 209 21.39 2.48 -6.51
CA GLY A 209 22.71 3.11 -6.64
C GLY A 209 23.51 2.68 -7.88
N GLN A 210 23.04 1.67 -8.62
CA GLN A 210 23.62 1.18 -9.87
C GLN A 210 22.49 0.81 -10.82
N ASN A 211 22.71 0.89 -12.13
CA ASN A 211 21.72 0.44 -13.10
C ASN A 211 21.69 -1.10 -13.17
N PRO A 212 20.76 -1.79 -12.51
CA PRO A 212 20.76 -3.26 -12.42
C PRO A 212 20.22 -3.93 -13.68
N LEU A 213 19.75 -3.14 -14.64
CA LEU A 213 19.06 -3.64 -15.82
C LEU A 213 19.98 -3.48 -17.04
N GLU A 214 20.17 -4.55 -17.78
CA GLU A 214 20.86 -4.50 -19.05
C GLU A 214 20.26 -3.43 -19.97
N LYS A 215 21.12 -2.69 -20.68
CA LYS A 215 20.75 -1.57 -21.55
C LYS A 215 19.64 -1.86 -22.58
N ASN A 216 19.37 -3.12 -22.85
CA ASN A 216 18.53 -3.58 -23.97
C ASN A 216 17.24 -4.28 -23.57
N SER A 217 16.85 -4.34 -22.28
CA SER A 217 15.58 -4.94 -21.93
C SER A 217 14.45 -3.91 -21.94
N ASP A 218 13.49 -4.11 -22.85
CA ASP A 218 12.28 -3.30 -22.96
C ASP A 218 11.28 -3.58 -21.82
N MET A 219 11.64 -4.45 -20.89
CA MET A 219 10.78 -4.92 -19.82
C MET A 219 11.47 -4.79 -18.46
N VAL A 220 10.81 -4.14 -17.52
CA VAL A 220 11.19 -4.16 -16.10
C VAL A 220 10.20 -5.06 -15.37
N GLU A 221 10.64 -6.25 -15.05
CA GLU A 221 9.95 -7.14 -14.15
C GLU A 221 10.84 -7.34 -12.94
N GLY A 222 10.36 -7.01 -11.75
CA GLY A 222 11.15 -7.12 -10.54
C GLY A 222 10.26 -7.36 -9.33
N LYS A 223 10.81 -8.08 -8.35
CA LYS A 223 10.15 -8.37 -7.09
C LYS A 223 11.05 -8.01 -5.93
N ILE A 224 10.53 -7.20 -4.99
CA ILE A 224 11.15 -6.95 -3.69
C ILE A 224 10.30 -7.69 -2.66
N SER A 225 10.93 -8.59 -1.92
CA SER A 225 10.28 -9.29 -0.81
C SER A 225 10.89 -8.82 0.50
N ILE A 226 10.03 -8.48 1.46
CA ILE A 226 10.41 -7.97 2.78
C ILE A 226 9.74 -8.86 3.80
N ILE A 227 10.51 -9.32 4.77
CA ILE A 227 10.01 -10.08 5.92
C ILE A 227 10.36 -9.29 7.18
N TYR A 228 9.39 -9.17 8.08
CA TYR A 228 9.52 -8.44 9.33
C TYR A 228 9.53 -9.43 10.50
N GLU A 229 10.56 -9.33 11.35
CA GLU A 229 10.79 -10.24 12.48
C GLU A 229 11.19 -9.43 13.72
N ASP A 230 11.09 -10.05 14.88
CA ASP A 230 11.60 -9.51 16.15
C ASP A 230 11.03 -8.12 16.50
N TYR A 231 9.72 -7.96 16.42
CA TYR A 231 9.06 -6.72 16.83
C TYR A 231 9.25 -6.46 18.33
N ILE A 232 9.51 -5.20 18.66
CA ILE A 232 9.47 -4.65 20.03
C ILE A 232 8.62 -3.38 19.93
N ILE A 233 7.43 -3.38 20.54
CA ILE A 233 6.42 -2.34 20.36
C ILE A 233 6.23 -1.56 21.67
N ASN A 234 5.99 -0.23 21.55
CA ASN A 234 5.62 0.67 22.65
C ASN A 234 6.57 0.62 23.86
N ARG A 235 7.88 0.54 23.63
CA ARG A 235 8.90 0.53 24.69
C ARG A 235 9.56 1.88 24.93
N GLY A 236 9.06 2.94 24.31
CA GLY A 236 9.53 4.31 24.52
C GLY A 236 10.89 4.55 23.87
N ILE A 237 10.96 4.47 22.54
CA ILE A 237 12.20 4.75 21.80
C ILE A 237 12.64 6.20 22.03
N LYS A 238 13.88 6.37 22.50
CA LYS A 238 14.46 7.68 22.78
C LYS A 238 14.74 8.43 21.49
N ASP A 239 14.42 9.72 21.44
CA ASP A 239 14.58 10.56 20.24
C ASP A 239 16.02 10.61 19.73
N LYS A 240 17.01 10.52 20.59
CA LYS A 240 18.44 10.41 20.24
C LYS A 240 18.76 9.29 19.23
N ILE A 241 17.87 8.30 19.07
CA ILE A 241 18.09 7.23 18.10
C ILE A 241 17.89 7.73 16.67
N PHE A 242 17.10 8.78 16.48
CA PHE A 242 16.75 9.35 15.18
C PHE A 242 17.71 10.44 14.71
N ASP A 243 18.50 11.00 15.61
CA ASP A 243 19.63 11.90 15.31
C ASP A 243 20.80 11.11 14.67
#